data_a0745694f286d307752a0fb2747c5df7
#
_entry.id   a0745694f286d307752a0fb2747c5df7
#
_cell.length_a   1.000
_cell.length_b   1.000
_cell.length_c   1.000
_cell.angle_alpha   90.00
_cell.angle_beta   90.00
_cell.angle_gamma   90.00
#
_symmetry.space_group_name_H-M   'P 1'
#
loop_
_entity.id
_entity.type
_entity.pdbx_description
1 polymer ?
#
loop_
_entity_poly.entity_id
_entity_poly.type
_entity_poly.pdbx_seq_one_letter_code
_entity_poly.pdbx_strand_id
1 'polypeptide(L)'
;MMKERIQEKFNTLFGEPGDVYASAGRINLIGEHTDYNGGYVFPGAIDCGIMAEIKVNGTQKVRAFSLDYDEYVEFGLQEEDKPDQQWARYIFGVCRETIKRCGKVEGFDTVFAGDVPLGAGLSSSAALESTFAFALNDIFDNGIDKFQLAKIGQSTEHNYCGVKCGIMDQFASIFGKAGSLIRLNCKTMEYKYFPFNPEGYRLVLIDSCVKHELASSAYNKRRASCENAAAAIRKNHPEVEFLSDAKRVWLDEVRADIPEEDFLRAEYVIGEVQRVLDVCDALERGDYETVGEMMYQTHFGMSRLYEVSCEELDFLNKLARKMDVTGSRVMGGGFGGCTINLVKNELYDTFVNTAVAQFTEKFGHAPKVYNVVISDGARKL
;
A
#
# COMPACT_ATOMS: atom_id res chain seq x y z
N MET A 1 7.12 -4.67 -24.89
CA MET A 1 6.38 -4.37 -23.64
C MET A 1 7.16 -4.91 -22.43
N MET A 2 6.72 -4.72 -21.17
CA MET A 2 7.48 -5.15 -19.98
C MET A 2 7.74 -6.66 -19.96
N LYS A 3 6.72 -7.49 -20.21
CA LYS A 3 6.84 -8.96 -20.28
C LYS A 3 7.92 -9.40 -21.25
N GLU A 4 7.95 -8.88 -22.46
CA GLU A 4 8.94 -9.23 -23.50
C GLU A 4 10.38 -8.88 -23.06
N ARG A 5 10.57 -7.71 -22.43
CA ARG A 5 11.90 -7.32 -21.91
C ARG A 5 12.38 -8.26 -20.79
N ILE A 6 11.48 -8.69 -19.91
CA ILE A 6 11.78 -9.67 -18.84
C ILE A 6 12.18 -11.01 -19.49
N GLN A 7 11.39 -11.52 -20.42
CA GLN A 7 11.63 -12.81 -21.08
C GLN A 7 12.93 -12.81 -21.91
N GLU A 8 13.20 -11.72 -22.62
CA GLU A 8 14.45 -11.58 -23.39
C GLU A 8 15.68 -11.57 -22.46
N LYS A 9 15.61 -10.81 -21.36
CA LYS A 9 16.72 -10.78 -20.40
C LYS A 9 16.87 -12.11 -19.66
N PHE A 10 15.75 -12.76 -19.29
CA PHE A 10 15.76 -14.07 -18.67
C PHE A 10 16.44 -15.11 -19.54
N ASN A 11 16.03 -15.19 -20.82
CA ASN A 11 16.64 -16.09 -21.79
C ASN A 11 18.14 -15.81 -21.99
N THR A 12 18.53 -14.54 -22.01
CA THR A 12 19.95 -14.14 -22.12
C THR A 12 20.80 -14.61 -20.93
N LEU A 13 20.25 -14.52 -19.71
CA LEU A 13 20.99 -14.87 -18.49
C LEU A 13 20.94 -16.36 -18.15
N PHE A 14 19.80 -17.02 -18.39
CA PHE A 14 19.52 -18.35 -17.85
C PHE A 14 19.16 -19.40 -18.92
N GLY A 15 18.96 -18.97 -20.16
CA GLY A 15 18.81 -19.84 -21.33
C GLY A 15 17.40 -20.30 -21.59
N GLU A 16 16.80 -21.08 -20.68
CA GLU A 16 15.46 -21.66 -20.88
C GLU A 16 14.37 -20.86 -20.16
N PRO A 17 13.19 -20.68 -20.79
CA PRO A 17 12.12 -19.89 -20.21
C PRO A 17 11.56 -20.47 -18.90
N GLY A 18 11.06 -19.60 -18.05
CA GLY A 18 10.33 -19.89 -16.83
C GLY A 18 8.84 -19.56 -16.92
N ASP A 19 8.15 -19.69 -15.81
CA ASP A 19 6.78 -19.21 -15.65
C ASP A 19 6.76 -17.73 -15.30
N VAL A 20 5.75 -17.02 -15.81
CA VAL A 20 5.60 -15.57 -15.57
C VAL A 20 4.49 -15.32 -14.57
N TYR A 21 4.81 -14.53 -13.54
CA TYR A 21 3.89 -14.13 -12.49
C TYR A 21 3.83 -12.61 -12.39
N ALA A 22 2.71 -12.10 -11.91
CA ALA A 22 2.55 -10.67 -11.67
C ALA A 22 1.70 -10.41 -10.44
N SER A 23 1.95 -9.30 -9.77
CA SER A 23 1.09 -8.74 -8.75
C SER A 23 1.02 -7.23 -8.88
N ALA A 24 -0.11 -6.67 -8.46
CA ALA A 24 -0.43 -5.26 -8.58
C ALA A 24 0.10 -4.45 -7.40
N GLY A 25 0.44 -3.18 -7.65
CA GLY A 25 0.42 -2.15 -6.63
C GLY A 25 -1.02 -1.86 -6.19
N ARG A 26 -1.21 -0.91 -5.26
CA ARG A 26 -2.54 -0.59 -4.75
C ARG A 26 -2.75 0.92 -4.61
N ILE A 27 -3.98 1.33 -4.73
CA ILE A 27 -4.49 2.53 -4.08
C ILE A 27 -5.20 2.14 -2.79
N ASN A 28 -5.43 3.11 -1.91
CA ASN A 28 -6.41 2.98 -0.85
C ASN A 28 -7.36 4.16 -1.00
N LEU A 29 -8.69 3.96 -1.10
CA LEU A 29 -9.62 5.04 -1.29
C LEU A 29 -9.82 5.83 0.00
N ILE A 30 -9.83 5.16 1.15
CA ILE A 30 -9.95 5.73 2.50
C ILE A 30 -9.52 4.70 3.55
N GLY A 31 -9.18 5.13 4.78
CA GLY A 31 -8.73 4.25 5.85
C GLY A 31 -7.21 4.17 5.98
N GLU A 32 -6.53 5.32 5.90
CA GLU A 32 -5.08 5.35 6.12
C GLU A 32 -4.72 5.23 7.59
N HIS A 33 -3.66 4.47 7.88
CA HIS A 33 -3.15 4.22 9.23
C HIS A 33 -4.12 3.49 10.19
N THR A 34 -5.18 2.90 9.66
CA THR A 34 -6.14 2.13 10.46
C THR A 34 -5.81 0.64 10.54
N ASP A 35 -5.04 0.10 9.60
CA ASP A 35 -4.75 -1.33 9.46
C ASP A 35 -3.99 -1.92 10.65
N TYR A 36 -2.90 -1.31 11.09
CA TYR A 36 -2.17 -1.74 12.28
C TYR A 36 -2.85 -1.34 13.60
N ASN A 37 -3.97 -0.61 13.51
CA ASN A 37 -4.88 -0.29 14.62
C ASN A 37 -6.13 -1.19 14.66
N GLY A 38 -6.13 -2.29 13.89
CA GLY A 38 -7.25 -3.23 13.80
C GLY A 38 -8.50 -2.68 13.12
N GLY A 39 -8.39 -1.54 12.44
CA GLY A 39 -9.51 -0.85 11.80
C GLY A 39 -9.85 -1.36 10.41
N TYR A 40 -10.73 -0.62 9.73
CA TYR A 40 -11.09 -0.87 8.35
C TYR A 40 -10.18 -0.12 7.40
N VAL A 41 -9.85 -0.76 6.26
CA VAL A 41 -9.20 -0.14 5.10
C VAL A 41 -10.05 -0.40 3.85
N PHE A 42 -9.84 0.42 2.81
CA PHE A 42 -10.65 0.30 1.58
C PHE A 42 -9.79 0.38 0.30
N PRO A 43 -8.80 -0.53 0.16
CA PRO A 43 -7.90 -0.54 -0.99
C PRO A 43 -8.51 -1.18 -2.24
N GLY A 44 -7.83 -0.92 -3.36
CA GLY A 44 -7.99 -1.63 -4.63
C GLY A 44 -6.64 -1.86 -5.30
N ALA A 45 -6.45 -3.06 -5.87
CA ALA A 45 -5.31 -3.33 -6.73
C ALA A 45 -5.41 -2.49 -8.01
N ILE A 46 -4.27 -2.07 -8.56
CA ILE A 46 -4.22 -1.21 -9.75
C ILE A 46 -3.50 -1.90 -10.91
N ASP A 47 -3.61 -1.34 -12.10
CA ASP A 47 -3.03 -1.89 -13.33
C ASP A 47 -1.49 -1.76 -13.42
N CYS A 48 -0.85 -0.98 -12.54
CA CYS A 48 0.59 -0.98 -12.37
C CYS A 48 1.01 -2.05 -11.34
N GLY A 49 2.13 -2.73 -11.59
CA GLY A 49 2.55 -3.83 -10.72
C GLY A 49 4.01 -4.25 -10.92
N ILE A 50 4.33 -5.39 -10.34
CA ILE A 50 5.59 -6.10 -10.55
C ILE A 50 5.30 -7.37 -11.36
N MET A 51 6.14 -7.66 -12.31
CA MET A 51 6.12 -8.88 -13.10
C MET A 51 7.47 -9.58 -12.99
N ALA A 52 7.46 -10.90 -12.81
CA ALA A 52 8.67 -11.72 -12.72
C ALA A 52 8.54 -12.99 -13.55
N GLU A 53 9.60 -13.34 -14.27
CA GLU A 53 9.79 -14.67 -14.81
C GLU A 53 10.64 -15.48 -13.85
N ILE A 54 10.20 -16.71 -13.53
CA ILE A 54 10.81 -17.51 -12.48
C ILE A 54 10.94 -18.97 -12.95
N LYS A 55 12.10 -19.58 -12.70
CA LYS A 55 12.38 -20.99 -13.00
C LYS A 55 13.22 -21.63 -11.91
N VAL A 56 12.83 -22.81 -11.44
CA VAL A 56 13.64 -23.63 -10.53
C VAL A 56 14.96 -23.99 -11.21
N ASN A 57 16.08 -23.80 -10.54
CA ASN A 57 17.43 -23.99 -11.10
C ASN A 57 18.19 -25.21 -10.57
N GLY A 58 17.54 -26.03 -9.75
CA GLY A 58 18.12 -27.26 -9.20
C GLY A 58 19.24 -27.05 -8.16
N THR A 59 19.41 -25.82 -7.66
CA THR A 59 20.40 -25.49 -6.64
C THR A 59 19.71 -25.05 -5.33
N GLN A 60 20.50 -24.58 -4.35
CA GLN A 60 20.00 -23.94 -3.13
C GLN A 60 20.20 -22.41 -3.14
N LYS A 61 20.41 -21.85 -4.32
CA LYS A 61 20.67 -20.42 -4.50
C LYS A 61 19.62 -19.75 -5.38
N VAL A 62 19.21 -18.57 -5.01
CA VAL A 62 18.41 -17.67 -5.82
C VAL A 62 19.34 -16.77 -6.63
N ARG A 63 19.13 -16.72 -7.95
CA ARG A 63 19.81 -15.82 -8.87
C ARG A 63 18.78 -14.85 -9.43
N ALA A 64 18.86 -13.60 -9.02
CA ALA A 64 17.86 -12.59 -9.31
C ALA A 64 18.47 -11.39 -10.08
N PHE A 65 17.78 -10.96 -11.12
CA PHE A 65 18.11 -9.75 -11.87
C PHE A 65 16.93 -8.78 -11.87
N SER A 66 17.19 -7.55 -11.45
CA SER A 66 16.23 -6.45 -11.54
C SER A 66 16.51 -5.64 -12.80
N LEU A 67 15.51 -5.53 -13.70
CA LEU A 67 15.60 -4.67 -14.88
C LEU A 67 15.57 -3.17 -14.54
N ASP A 68 14.92 -2.82 -13.42
CA ASP A 68 14.75 -1.41 -13.05
C ASP A 68 16.00 -0.81 -12.42
N TYR A 69 16.80 -1.67 -11.72
CA TYR A 69 18.08 -1.28 -11.13
C TYR A 69 19.27 -1.68 -12.00
N ASP A 70 19.06 -2.47 -13.08
CA ASP A 70 20.10 -3.11 -13.90
C ASP A 70 21.14 -3.86 -13.04
N GLU A 71 20.65 -4.63 -12.06
CA GLU A 71 21.48 -5.23 -11.00
C GLU A 71 21.20 -6.72 -10.87
N TYR A 72 22.26 -7.51 -10.76
CA TYR A 72 22.25 -8.96 -10.51
C TYR A 72 22.66 -9.25 -9.08
N VAL A 73 21.91 -10.12 -8.39
CA VAL A 73 22.23 -10.59 -7.03
C VAL A 73 22.05 -12.10 -6.94
N GLU A 74 22.96 -12.76 -6.26
CA GLU A 74 22.87 -14.18 -5.89
C GLU A 74 22.91 -14.31 -4.37
N PHE A 75 22.02 -15.11 -3.79
CA PHE A 75 21.98 -15.40 -2.37
C PHE A 75 21.48 -16.82 -2.09
N GLY A 76 21.87 -17.38 -0.95
CA GLY A 76 21.36 -18.65 -0.44
C GLY A 76 20.03 -18.51 0.30
N LEU A 77 19.53 -19.61 0.84
CA LEU A 77 18.24 -19.66 1.54
C LEU A 77 18.36 -19.73 3.08
N GLN A 78 19.56 -19.59 3.64
CA GLN A 78 19.78 -19.55 5.08
C GLN A 78 19.69 -18.13 5.64
N GLU A 79 19.57 -17.94 6.95
CA GLU A 79 19.42 -16.60 7.54
C GLU A 79 20.66 -15.71 7.35
N GLU A 80 21.84 -16.30 7.37
CA GLU A 80 23.12 -15.64 7.12
C GLU A 80 23.32 -15.16 5.68
N ASP A 81 22.53 -15.70 4.76
CA ASP A 81 22.59 -15.36 3.32
C ASP A 81 21.82 -14.07 2.95
N LYS A 82 21.33 -13.33 3.93
CA LYS A 82 20.54 -12.11 3.69
C LYS A 82 21.32 -11.11 2.84
N PRO A 83 20.79 -10.71 1.66
CA PRO A 83 21.48 -9.78 0.75
C PRO A 83 21.50 -8.35 1.29
N ASP A 84 22.48 -7.57 0.84
CA ASP A 84 22.62 -6.14 1.18
C ASP A 84 21.65 -5.25 0.39
N GLN A 85 21.32 -5.62 -0.84
CA GLN A 85 20.42 -4.87 -1.71
C GLN A 85 19.00 -4.91 -1.16
N GLN A 86 18.41 -3.73 -1.01
CA GLN A 86 17.08 -3.61 -0.39
C GLN A 86 16.00 -4.39 -1.17
N TRP A 87 16.00 -4.30 -2.49
CA TRP A 87 15.03 -5.01 -3.32
C TRP A 87 15.17 -6.54 -3.19
N ALA A 88 16.40 -7.05 -3.08
CA ALA A 88 16.66 -8.48 -2.92
C ALA A 88 16.25 -8.99 -1.53
N ARG A 89 16.26 -8.12 -0.49
CA ARG A 89 15.76 -8.48 0.86
C ARG A 89 14.27 -8.83 0.87
N TYR A 90 13.47 -8.22 0.01
CA TYR A 90 12.06 -8.59 -0.13
C TYR A 90 11.90 -10.00 -0.66
N ILE A 91 12.63 -10.37 -1.71
CA ILE A 91 12.61 -11.71 -2.28
C ILE A 91 13.14 -12.74 -1.27
N PHE A 92 14.28 -12.43 -0.64
CA PHE A 92 14.87 -13.26 0.42
C PHE A 92 13.90 -13.47 1.59
N GLY A 93 13.28 -12.40 2.08
CA GLY A 93 12.33 -12.46 3.18
C GLY A 93 11.10 -13.32 2.84
N VAL A 94 10.56 -13.21 1.63
CA VAL A 94 9.46 -14.06 1.16
C VAL A 94 9.88 -15.53 1.16
N CYS A 95 11.08 -15.87 0.66
CA CYS A 95 11.60 -17.24 0.71
C CYS A 95 11.67 -17.75 2.16
N ARG A 96 12.25 -16.96 3.07
CA ARG A 96 12.41 -17.34 4.48
C ARG A 96 11.08 -17.48 5.21
N GLU A 97 10.16 -16.54 5.01
CA GLU A 97 8.84 -16.58 5.63
C GLU A 97 7.97 -17.73 5.08
N THR A 98 8.15 -18.10 3.81
CA THR A 98 7.53 -19.29 3.23
C THR A 98 8.07 -20.57 3.88
N ILE A 99 9.39 -20.70 4.04
CA ILE A 99 10.04 -21.85 4.69
C ILE A 99 9.58 -21.96 6.17
N LYS A 100 9.51 -20.85 6.90
CA LYS A 100 9.03 -20.83 8.30
C LYS A 100 7.59 -21.33 8.46
N ARG A 101 6.76 -21.21 7.41
CA ARG A 101 5.39 -21.73 7.36
C ARG A 101 5.28 -23.14 6.78
N CYS A 102 6.40 -23.87 6.82
CA CYS A 102 6.50 -25.24 6.29
C CYS A 102 6.33 -25.36 4.76
N GLY A 103 6.45 -24.24 4.05
CA GLY A 103 6.50 -24.26 2.58
C GLY A 103 7.85 -24.74 2.08
N LYS A 104 7.83 -25.39 0.90
CA LYS A 104 9.03 -25.78 0.18
C LYS A 104 9.53 -24.58 -0.63
N VAL A 105 10.83 -24.29 -0.57
CA VAL A 105 11.53 -23.35 -1.45
C VAL A 105 12.88 -23.95 -1.78
N GLU A 106 13.18 -24.06 -3.06
CA GLU A 106 14.52 -24.41 -3.60
C GLU A 106 15.07 -23.22 -4.37
N GLY A 107 16.32 -23.31 -4.84
CA GLY A 107 16.92 -22.27 -5.65
C GLY A 107 16.19 -22.06 -6.96
N PHE A 108 16.11 -20.80 -7.39
CA PHE A 108 15.48 -20.42 -8.64
C PHE A 108 16.20 -19.22 -9.29
N ASP A 109 15.97 -19.11 -10.58
CA ASP A 109 16.40 -17.98 -11.39
C ASP A 109 15.22 -17.04 -11.60
N THR A 110 15.46 -15.75 -11.59
CA THR A 110 14.40 -14.77 -11.85
C THR A 110 14.92 -13.51 -12.50
N VAL A 111 14.11 -12.97 -13.39
CA VAL A 111 14.20 -11.58 -13.89
C VAL A 111 12.88 -10.90 -13.63
N PHE A 112 12.90 -9.73 -13.04
CA PHE A 112 11.69 -8.97 -12.76
C PHE A 112 11.83 -7.49 -13.13
N ALA A 113 10.69 -6.87 -13.34
CA ALA A 113 10.55 -5.42 -13.52
C ALA A 113 9.21 -4.93 -12.96
N GLY A 114 9.10 -3.64 -12.73
CA GLY A 114 7.87 -2.99 -12.31
C GLY A 114 7.58 -1.71 -13.06
N ASP A 115 6.31 -1.35 -13.12
CA ASP A 115 5.83 -0.04 -13.57
C ASP A 115 5.13 0.74 -12.45
N VAL A 116 5.19 0.21 -11.22
CA VAL A 116 4.74 0.94 -10.03
C VAL A 116 5.70 2.11 -9.79
N PRO A 117 5.22 3.36 -9.85
CA PRO A 117 6.06 4.51 -9.58
C PRO A 117 6.72 4.46 -8.21
N LEU A 118 8.06 4.46 -8.19
CA LEU A 118 8.83 4.36 -6.95
C LEU A 118 8.66 5.62 -6.08
N GLY A 119 8.28 5.42 -4.83
CA GLY A 119 8.08 6.51 -3.87
C GLY A 119 6.74 7.25 -3.99
N ALA A 120 5.87 6.84 -4.90
CA ALA A 120 4.54 7.43 -5.08
C ALA A 120 3.48 6.95 -4.05
N GLY A 121 3.85 6.08 -3.11
CA GLY A 121 2.93 5.52 -2.13
C GLY A 121 2.02 4.41 -2.67
N LEU A 122 2.38 3.79 -3.81
CA LEU A 122 1.59 2.75 -4.50
C LEU A 122 1.98 1.32 -4.14
N SER A 123 2.80 1.14 -3.10
CA SER A 123 3.21 -0.16 -2.53
C SER A 123 3.93 -1.10 -3.49
N SER A 124 5.00 -0.61 -4.11
CA SER A 124 5.87 -1.45 -4.95
C SER A 124 6.50 -2.61 -4.18
N SER A 125 6.80 -2.44 -2.88
CA SER A 125 7.29 -3.52 -2.00
C SER A 125 6.29 -4.64 -1.86
N ALA A 126 5.03 -4.32 -1.52
CA ALA A 126 3.98 -5.32 -1.39
C ALA A 126 3.66 -6.03 -2.73
N ALA A 127 3.73 -5.31 -3.86
CA ALA A 127 3.60 -5.91 -5.18
C ALA A 127 4.74 -6.92 -5.45
N LEU A 128 5.99 -6.57 -5.11
CA LEU A 128 7.15 -7.45 -5.25
C LEU A 128 7.01 -8.70 -4.37
N GLU A 129 6.73 -8.50 -3.08
CA GLU A 129 6.51 -9.59 -2.12
C GLU A 129 5.39 -10.53 -2.56
N SER A 130 4.27 -9.96 -2.97
CA SER A 130 3.09 -10.73 -3.41
C SER A 130 3.34 -11.51 -4.69
N THR A 131 4.12 -10.94 -5.64
CA THR A 131 4.52 -11.65 -6.86
C THR A 131 5.30 -12.91 -6.50
N PHE A 132 6.32 -12.80 -5.64
CA PHE A 132 7.15 -13.93 -5.25
C PHE A 132 6.43 -14.90 -4.30
N ALA A 133 5.64 -14.41 -3.35
CA ALA A 133 4.86 -15.28 -2.46
C ALA A 133 3.87 -16.15 -3.24
N PHE A 134 3.16 -15.54 -4.20
CA PHE A 134 2.23 -16.28 -5.07
C PHE A 134 2.98 -17.26 -5.98
N ALA A 135 4.07 -16.84 -6.61
CA ALA A 135 4.86 -17.67 -7.51
C ALA A 135 5.47 -18.88 -6.79
N LEU A 136 6.09 -18.69 -5.62
CA LEU A 136 6.68 -19.81 -4.85
C LEU A 136 5.61 -20.79 -4.34
N ASN A 137 4.42 -20.27 -4.02
CA ASN A 137 3.30 -21.13 -3.66
C ASN A 137 2.85 -22.02 -4.83
N ASP A 138 2.75 -21.46 -6.04
CA ASP A 138 2.35 -22.16 -7.26
C ASP A 138 3.44 -23.15 -7.73
N ILE A 139 4.69 -22.69 -7.86
CA ILE A 139 5.82 -23.47 -8.39
C ILE A 139 6.11 -24.72 -7.52
N PHE A 140 6.05 -24.58 -6.20
CA PHE A 140 6.38 -25.66 -5.26
C PHE A 140 5.16 -26.39 -4.71
N ASP A 141 3.95 -26.08 -5.20
CA ASP A 141 2.68 -26.68 -4.78
C ASP A 141 2.52 -26.66 -3.23
N ASN A 142 2.81 -25.53 -2.63
CA ASN A 142 2.84 -25.40 -1.18
C ASN A 142 1.44 -25.41 -0.53
N GLY A 143 0.36 -25.16 -1.27
CA GLY A 143 -1.01 -25.15 -0.76
C GLY A 143 -1.27 -24.05 0.28
N ILE A 144 -0.47 -22.99 0.29
CA ILE A 144 -0.61 -21.88 1.23
C ILE A 144 -1.81 -21.02 0.79
N ASP A 145 -2.73 -20.74 1.70
CA ASP A 145 -3.89 -19.91 1.40
C ASP A 145 -3.53 -18.42 1.21
N LYS A 146 -4.42 -17.67 0.55
CA LYS A 146 -4.19 -16.27 0.22
C LYS A 146 -3.93 -15.38 1.44
N PHE A 147 -4.56 -15.64 2.59
CA PHE A 147 -4.29 -14.87 3.81
C PHE A 147 -2.87 -15.09 4.32
N GLN A 148 -2.41 -16.32 4.28
CA GLN A 148 -1.04 -16.64 4.66
C GLN A 148 -0.03 -16.06 3.68
N LEU A 149 -0.33 -16.01 2.37
CA LEU A 149 0.51 -15.32 1.39
C LEU A 149 0.64 -13.82 1.71
N ALA A 150 -0.46 -13.14 2.04
CA ALA A 150 -0.41 -11.74 2.46
C ALA A 150 0.42 -11.57 3.77
N LYS A 151 0.28 -12.49 4.73
CA LYS A 151 1.08 -12.49 5.96
C LYS A 151 2.56 -12.79 5.74
N ILE A 152 2.92 -13.55 4.72
CA ILE A 152 4.32 -13.75 4.31
C ILE A 152 4.93 -12.41 3.91
N GLY A 153 4.27 -11.63 3.05
CA GLY A 153 4.73 -10.29 2.68
C GLY A 153 4.86 -9.37 3.91
N GLN A 154 3.82 -9.25 4.73
CA GLN A 154 3.87 -8.44 5.95
C GLN A 154 5.02 -8.85 6.89
N SER A 155 5.23 -10.14 7.10
CA SER A 155 6.32 -10.64 7.94
C SER A 155 7.70 -10.35 7.33
N THR A 156 7.79 -10.32 5.99
CA THR A 156 8.99 -9.91 5.26
C THR A 156 9.36 -8.45 5.56
N GLU A 157 8.41 -7.53 5.48
CA GLU A 157 8.61 -6.12 5.85
C GLU A 157 9.10 -5.99 7.31
N HIS A 158 8.46 -6.69 8.24
CA HIS A 158 8.76 -6.62 9.67
C HIS A 158 10.15 -7.18 10.01
N ASN A 159 10.48 -8.35 9.46
CA ASN A 159 11.65 -9.12 9.90
C ASN A 159 12.91 -8.82 9.09
N TYR A 160 12.77 -8.42 7.82
CA TYR A 160 13.91 -8.26 6.90
C TYR A 160 14.10 -6.84 6.38
N CYS A 161 13.04 -6.01 6.39
CA CYS A 161 13.09 -4.63 5.89
C CYS A 161 12.94 -3.56 6.98
N GLY A 162 12.54 -3.94 8.21
CA GLY A 162 12.49 -3.06 9.38
C GLY A 162 11.30 -2.09 9.40
N VAL A 163 10.28 -2.33 8.56
CA VAL A 163 9.05 -1.54 8.50
C VAL A 163 7.92 -2.28 9.18
N LYS A 164 7.35 -1.73 10.25
CA LYS A 164 6.23 -2.32 10.99
C LYS A 164 4.88 -1.93 10.36
N CYS A 165 4.69 -2.25 9.08
CA CYS A 165 3.45 -1.97 8.36
C CYS A 165 2.25 -2.79 8.87
N GLY A 166 1.03 -2.37 8.51
CA GLY A 166 -0.17 -3.19 8.61
C GLY A 166 -0.24 -4.24 7.49
N ILE A 167 -1.41 -4.84 7.30
CA ILE A 167 -1.61 -5.91 6.31
C ILE A 167 -2.20 -5.40 4.98
N MET A 168 -2.67 -4.15 4.93
CA MET A 168 -3.47 -3.60 3.84
C MET A 168 -2.83 -3.81 2.46
N ASP A 169 -1.56 -3.48 2.34
CA ASP A 169 -0.86 -3.44 1.06
C ASP A 169 -0.72 -4.82 0.44
N GLN A 170 -0.23 -5.79 1.20
CA GLN A 170 -0.10 -7.17 0.77
C GLN A 170 -1.46 -7.81 0.53
N PHE A 171 -2.46 -7.47 1.37
CA PHE A 171 -3.81 -7.95 1.17
C PHE A 171 -4.40 -7.48 -0.16
N ALA A 172 -4.29 -6.20 -0.47
CA ALA A 172 -4.76 -5.64 -1.73
C ALA A 172 -4.05 -6.27 -2.94
N SER A 173 -2.72 -6.44 -2.86
CA SER A 173 -1.92 -7.05 -3.92
C SER A 173 -2.26 -8.53 -4.16
N ILE A 174 -2.66 -9.30 -3.13
CA ILE A 174 -3.04 -10.72 -3.27
C ILE A 174 -4.51 -10.90 -3.63
N PHE A 175 -5.42 -10.14 -3.00
CA PHE A 175 -6.87 -10.31 -3.12
C PHE A 175 -7.51 -9.39 -4.16
N GLY A 176 -6.75 -8.51 -4.80
CA GLY A 176 -7.25 -7.57 -5.80
C GLY A 176 -8.16 -8.23 -6.83
N LYS A 177 -9.23 -7.52 -7.21
CA LYS A 177 -10.20 -7.93 -8.21
C LYS A 177 -10.55 -6.74 -9.08
N ALA A 178 -10.44 -6.92 -10.39
CA ALA A 178 -10.75 -5.89 -11.36
C ALA A 178 -12.14 -5.28 -11.11
N GLY A 179 -12.21 -3.94 -11.17
CA GLY A 179 -13.43 -3.18 -10.95
C GLY A 179 -14.01 -3.26 -9.54
N SER A 180 -13.21 -3.65 -8.53
CA SER A 180 -13.72 -3.75 -7.15
C SER A 180 -12.70 -3.23 -6.14
N LEU A 181 -13.16 -2.44 -5.18
CA LEU A 181 -12.43 -2.13 -3.96
C LEU A 181 -12.73 -3.19 -2.89
N ILE A 182 -11.87 -3.27 -1.88
CA ILE A 182 -11.96 -4.26 -0.80
C ILE A 182 -12.11 -3.54 0.53
N ARG A 183 -13.28 -3.63 1.18
CA ARG A 183 -13.36 -3.29 2.60
C ARG A 183 -12.80 -4.47 3.39
N LEU A 184 -11.67 -4.27 4.06
CA LEU A 184 -11.04 -5.24 4.94
C LEU A 184 -11.15 -4.77 6.39
N ASN A 185 -11.62 -5.63 7.28
CA ASN A 185 -11.46 -5.48 8.72
C ASN A 185 -10.10 -6.08 9.11
N CYS A 186 -9.14 -5.25 9.49
CA CYS A 186 -7.77 -5.71 9.77
C CYS A 186 -7.64 -6.44 11.12
N LYS A 187 -8.67 -6.41 11.98
CA LYS A 187 -8.72 -7.18 13.23
C LYS A 187 -9.23 -8.60 12.99
N THR A 188 -10.36 -8.75 12.31
CA THR A 188 -11.01 -10.05 12.08
C THR A 188 -10.59 -10.72 10.79
N MET A 189 -9.95 -9.98 9.88
CA MET A 189 -9.62 -10.40 8.51
C MET A 189 -10.84 -10.67 7.63
N GLU A 190 -12.04 -10.28 8.06
CA GLU A 190 -13.23 -10.31 7.23
C GLU A 190 -13.17 -9.23 6.15
N TYR A 191 -13.55 -9.59 4.93
CA TYR A 191 -13.53 -8.66 3.83
C TYR A 191 -14.77 -8.77 2.94
N LYS A 192 -15.09 -7.65 2.26
CA LYS A 192 -16.18 -7.56 1.28
C LYS A 192 -15.70 -6.77 0.06
N TYR A 193 -16.01 -7.29 -1.13
CA TYR A 193 -15.81 -6.55 -2.39
C TYR A 193 -16.93 -5.56 -2.61
N PHE A 194 -16.56 -4.36 -3.02
CA PHE A 194 -17.45 -3.29 -3.44
C PHE A 194 -17.18 -2.99 -4.90
N PRO A 195 -18.15 -3.17 -5.81
CA PRO A 195 -17.99 -2.74 -7.19
C PRO A 195 -17.65 -1.26 -7.23
N PHE A 196 -16.61 -0.92 -7.99
CA PHE A 196 -16.13 0.44 -8.14
C PHE A 196 -15.97 0.76 -9.63
N ASN A 197 -17.00 1.33 -10.20
CA ASN A 197 -17.03 1.86 -11.56
C ASN A 197 -17.73 3.23 -11.51
N PRO A 198 -17.04 4.29 -11.09
CA PRO A 198 -17.65 5.59 -10.83
C PRO A 198 -18.02 6.27 -12.15
N GLU A 199 -19.26 6.03 -12.62
CA GLU A 199 -19.78 6.70 -13.82
C GLU A 199 -19.71 8.22 -13.67
N GLY A 200 -19.14 8.89 -14.67
CA GLY A 200 -18.94 10.33 -14.64
C GLY A 200 -17.72 10.82 -13.86
N TYR A 201 -16.95 9.92 -13.21
CA TYR A 201 -15.76 10.27 -12.44
C TYR A 201 -14.54 9.46 -12.86
N ARG A 202 -13.36 9.96 -12.48
CA ARG A 202 -12.06 9.26 -12.58
C ARG A 202 -11.31 9.37 -11.27
N LEU A 203 -10.52 8.35 -10.96
CA LEU A 203 -9.45 8.44 -9.97
C LEU A 203 -8.17 8.86 -10.65
N VAL A 204 -7.55 9.91 -10.14
CA VAL A 204 -6.24 10.38 -10.59
C VAL A 204 -5.33 10.61 -9.40
N LEU A 205 -4.08 10.15 -9.54
CA LEU A 205 -3.02 10.41 -8.58
C LEU A 205 -2.16 11.55 -9.08
N ILE A 206 -1.84 12.47 -8.18
CA ILE A 206 -0.86 13.52 -8.45
C ILE A 206 0.28 13.32 -7.46
N ASP A 207 1.42 12.86 -7.98
CA ASP A 207 2.63 12.58 -7.23
C ASP A 207 3.44 13.88 -7.07
N SER A 208 3.60 14.29 -5.84
CA SER A 208 4.43 15.45 -5.50
C SER A 208 5.91 15.28 -5.83
N CYS A 209 6.36 14.06 -6.11
CA CYS A 209 7.77 13.69 -6.27
C CYS A 209 8.63 13.98 -5.02
N VAL A 210 8.02 14.29 -3.88
CA VAL A 210 8.70 14.47 -2.60
C VAL A 210 8.96 13.10 -1.98
N LYS A 211 10.23 12.86 -1.61
CA LYS A 211 10.65 11.67 -0.85
C LYS A 211 11.20 12.11 0.50
N HIS A 212 10.73 11.49 1.56
CA HIS A 212 11.20 11.77 2.91
C HIS A 212 12.17 10.66 3.37
N GLU A 213 13.44 10.98 3.59
CA GLU A 213 14.48 10.01 3.99
C GLU A 213 14.16 9.31 5.32
N LEU A 214 13.41 9.96 6.22
CA LEU A 214 13.03 9.44 7.54
C LEU A 214 11.60 8.88 7.62
N ALA A 215 10.96 8.61 6.49
CA ALA A 215 9.55 8.19 6.47
C ALA A 215 9.28 6.93 7.31
N SER A 216 10.17 5.92 7.26
CA SER A 216 10.01 4.68 8.04
C SER A 216 10.09 4.91 9.55
N SER A 217 11.00 5.76 10.01
CA SER A 217 11.12 6.09 11.45
C SER A 217 9.93 6.91 11.94
N ALA A 218 9.46 7.88 11.13
CA ALA A 218 8.29 8.68 11.43
C ALA A 218 7.02 7.82 11.45
N TYR A 219 6.88 6.87 10.51
CA TYR A 219 5.79 5.89 10.49
C TYR A 219 5.73 5.06 11.78
N ASN A 220 6.88 4.49 12.18
CA ASN A 220 6.96 3.71 13.42
C ASN A 220 6.62 4.54 14.67
N LYS A 221 6.95 5.84 14.71
CA LYS A 221 6.53 6.75 15.79
C LYS A 221 5.01 6.95 15.82
N ARG A 222 4.34 7.06 14.66
CA ARG A 222 2.86 7.14 14.58
C ARG A 222 2.20 5.91 15.15
N ARG A 223 2.73 4.74 14.80
CA ARG A 223 2.26 3.47 15.35
C ARG A 223 2.43 3.41 16.87
N ALA A 224 3.60 3.79 17.39
CA ALA A 224 3.85 3.82 18.82
C ALA A 224 2.87 4.75 19.58
N SER A 225 2.56 5.93 19.04
CA SER A 225 1.55 6.83 19.62
C SER A 225 0.18 6.18 19.73
N CYS A 226 -0.24 5.45 18.68
CA CYS A 226 -1.51 4.72 18.70
C CYS A 226 -1.52 3.61 19.75
N GLU A 227 -0.42 2.85 19.84
CA GLU A 227 -0.25 1.78 20.84
C GLU A 227 -0.28 2.35 22.27
N ASN A 228 0.34 3.50 22.52
CA ASN A 228 0.30 4.21 23.82
C ASN A 228 -1.12 4.63 24.18
N ALA A 229 -1.85 5.27 23.27
CA ALA A 229 -3.23 5.68 23.51
C ALA A 229 -4.15 4.49 23.76
N ALA A 230 -4.05 3.42 22.97
CA ALA A 230 -4.81 2.19 23.20
C ALA A 230 -4.50 1.54 24.56
N ALA A 231 -3.22 1.54 24.96
CA ALA A 231 -2.81 1.02 26.27
C ALA A 231 -3.35 1.88 27.43
N ALA A 232 -3.43 3.20 27.28
CA ALA A 232 -4.03 4.09 28.28
C ALA A 232 -5.54 3.82 28.41
N ILE A 233 -6.27 3.77 27.30
CA ILE A 233 -7.72 3.48 27.28
C ILE A 233 -8.02 2.11 27.91
N ARG A 234 -7.20 1.10 27.60
CA ARG A 234 -7.38 -0.27 28.11
C ARG A 234 -7.34 -0.37 29.63
N LYS A 235 -6.74 0.56 30.36
CA LYS A 235 -6.73 0.56 31.83
C LYS A 235 -8.15 0.69 32.40
N ASN A 236 -9.01 1.45 31.73
CA ASN A 236 -10.40 1.69 32.15
C ASN A 236 -11.38 0.80 31.35
N HIS A 237 -11.02 0.39 30.13
CA HIS A 237 -11.82 -0.36 29.16
C HIS A 237 -11.04 -1.59 28.67
N PRO A 238 -10.99 -2.69 29.47
CA PRO A 238 -10.16 -3.87 29.18
C PRO A 238 -10.49 -4.58 27.86
N GLU A 239 -11.68 -4.36 27.30
CA GLU A 239 -12.12 -4.88 26.00
C GLU A 239 -11.40 -4.24 24.80
N VAL A 240 -10.74 -3.10 24.98
CA VAL A 240 -10.01 -2.40 23.91
C VAL A 240 -8.69 -3.10 23.65
N GLU A 241 -8.61 -3.81 22.53
CA GLU A 241 -7.39 -4.43 22.02
C GLU A 241 -6.63 -3.47 21.10
N PHE A 242 -7.35 -2.81 20.20
CA PHE A 242 -6.85 -1.83 19.25
C PHE A 242 -7.62 -0.51 19.35
N LEU A 243 -7.11 0.57 18.78
CA LEU A 243 -7.84 1.85 18.70
C LEU A 243 -9.17 1.74 17.94
N SER A 244 -9.30 0.78 17.02
CA SER A 244 -10.58 0.51 16.34
C SER A 244 -11.71 0.06 17.26
N ASP A 245 -11.38 -0.47 18.44
CA ASP A 245 -12.36 -0.84 19.45
C ASP A 245 -12.78 0.33 20.33
N ALA A 246 -11.98 1.41 20.31
CA ALA A 246 -12.17 2.53 21.22
C ALA A 246 -13.29 3.47 20.75
N LYS A 247 -14.01 4.03 21.72
CA LYS A 247 -14.96 5.11 21.47
C LYS A 247 -14.29 6.47 21.75
N ARG A 248 -14.75 7.50 21.06
CA ARG A 248 -14.20 8.85 21.25
C ARG A 248 -14.27 9.31 22.71
N VAL A 249 -15.36 9.01 23.40
CA VAL A 249 -15.54 9.35 24.82
C VAL A 249 -14.51 8.66 25.74
N TRP A 250 -14.07 7.45 25.43
CA TRP A 250 -13.04 6.74 26.18
C TRP A 250 -11.64 7.34 25.98
N LEU A 251 -11.38 7.89 24.81
CA LEU A 251 -10.16 8.66 24.57
C LEU A 251 -10.15 9.97 25.38
N ASP A 252 -11.31 10.64 25.51
CA ASP A 252 -11.42 11.85 26.32
C ASP A 252 -11.15 11.60 27.81
N GLU A 253 -11.52 10.43 28.35
CA GLU A 253 -11.26 10.03 29.73
C GLU A 253 -9.77 9.98 30.08
N VAL A 254 -8.91 9.64 29.08
CA VAL A 254 -7.46 9.49 29.29
C VAL A 254 -6.64 10.67 28.75
N ARG A 255 -7.29 11.75 28.34
CA ARG A 255 -6.62 12.91 27.73
C ARG A 255 -5.50 13.49 28.59
N ALA A 256 -5.69 13.53 29.90
CA ALA A 256 -4.69 14.04 30.84
C ALA A 256 -3.53 13.07 31.12
N ASP A 257 -3.68 11.79 30.74
CA ASP A 257 -2.75 10.71 31.06
C ASP A 257 -1.78 10.38 29.90
N ILE A 258 -2.00 10.96 28.72
CA ILE A 258 -1.20 10.73 27.53
C ILE A 258 -0.71 12.05 26.91
N PRO A 259 0.42 12.03 26.16
CA PRO A 259 0.86 13.18 25.40
C PRO A 259 -0.21 13.70 24.44
N GLU A 260 -0.29 15.00 24.22
CA GLU A 260 -1.26 15.61 23.29
C GLU A 260 -1.11 15.03 21.87
N GLU A 261 0.10 14.75 21.43
CA GLU A 261 0.34 14.14 20.13
C GLU A 261 -0.27 12.72 20.03
N ASP A 262 -0.22 11.92 21.08
CA ASP A 262 -0.81 10.58 21.10
C ASP A 262 -2.33 10.67 21.09
N PHE A 263 -2.90 11.66 21.80
CA PHE A 263 -4.32 11.94 21.79
C PHE A 263 -4.82 12.34 20.40
N LEU A 264 -4.17 13.27 19.72
CA LEU A 264 -4.56 13.74 18.38
C LEU A 264 -4.47 12.63 17.34
N ARG A 265 -3.43 11.81 17.42
CA ARG A 265 -3.26 10.65 16.54
C ARG A 265 -4.34 9.59 16.76
N ALA A 266 -4.68 9.31 18.02
CA ALA A 266 -5.76 8.38 18.35
C ALA A 266 -7.13 8.93 17.91
N GLU A 267 -7.38 10.21 18.07
CA GLU A 267 -8.60 10.89 17.59
C GLU A 267 -8.79 10.73 16.10
N TYR A 268 -7.70 10.92 15.31
CA TYR A 268 -7.72 10.68 13.88
C TYR A 268 -8.13 9.25 13.56
N VAL A 269 -7.46 8.25 14.15
CA VAL A 269 -7.68 6.83 13.86
C VAL A 269 -9.12 6.40 14.19
N ILE A 270 -9.62 6.77 15.38
CA ILE A 270 -10.99 6.45 15.79
C ILE A 270 -12.01 7.03 14.80
N GLY A 271 -11.79 8.28 14.37
CA GLY A 271 -12.65 8.91 13.37
C GLY A 271 -12.52 8.29 11.99
N GLU A 272 -11.31 7.89 11.58
CA GLU A 272 -11.06 7.31 10.26
C GLU A 272 -11.71 5.95 10.10
N VAL A 273 -11.72 5.13 11.14
CA VAL A 273 -12.43 3.82 11.15
C VAL A 273 -13.90 4.00 10.79
N GLN A 274 -14.57 5.01 11.35
CA GLN A 274 -15.97 5.30 11.03
C GLN A 274 -16.13 5.82 9.60
N ARG A 275 -15.23 6.72 9.14
CA ARG A 275 -15.27 7.27 7.77
C ARG A 275 -15.21 6.19 6.69
N VAL A 276 -14.44 5.11 6.91
CA VAL A 276 -14.42 3.98 5.97
C VAL A 276 -15.80 3.36 5.82
N LEU A 277 -16.54 3.16 6.91
CA LEU A 277 -17.89 2.60 6.88
C LEU A 277 -18.87 3.55 6.18
N ASP A 278 -18.79 4.84 6.50
CA ASP A 278 -19.64 5.88 5.88
C ASP A 278 -19.41 5.96 4.36
N VAL A 279 -18.16 5.82 3.91
CA VAL A 279 -17.81 5.77 2.48
C VAL A 279 -18.35 4.50 1.83
N CYS A 280 -18.26 3.34 2.49
CA CYS A 280 -18.85 2.11 1.95
C CYS A 280 -20.37 2.27 1.74
N ASP A 281 -21.08 2.82 2.73
CA ASP A 281 -22.51 3.07 2.65
C ASP A 281 -22.87 4.12 1.57
N ALA A 282 -22.03 5.15 1.41
CA ALA A 282 -22.22 6.16 0.35
C ALA A 282 -22.02 5.55 -1.04
N LEU A 283 -21.01 4.71 -1.25
CA LEU A 283 -20.77 4.01 -2.52
C LEU A 283 -21.91 3.07 -2.89
N GLU A 284 -22.50 2.34 -1.95
CA GLU A 284 -23.66 1.48 -2.20
C GLU A 284 -24.89 2.28 -2.69
N ARG A 285 -24.96 3.56 -2.34
CA ARG A 285 -26.00 4.49 -2.81
C ARG A 285 -25.62 5.29 -4.06
N GLY A 286 -24.39 5.15 -4.56
CA GLY A 286 -23.85 5.97 -5.65
C GLY A 286 -23.60 7.43 -5.26
N ASP A 287 -23.47 7.74 -3.98
CA ASP A 287 -23.26 9.09 -3.44
C ASP A 287 -21.78 9.47 -3.42
N TYR A 288 -21.24 9.82 -4.59
CA TYR A 288 -19.84 10.20 -4.73
C TYR A 288 -19.49 11.56 -4.10
N GLU A 289 -20.47 12.44 -3.88
CA GLU A 289 -20.23 13.72 -3.20
C GLU A 289 -19.92 13.46 -1.71
N THR A 290 -20.65 12.57 -1.04
CA THR A 290 -20.32 12.13 0.33
C THR A 290 -18.97 11.43 0.39
N VAL A 291 -18.65 10.55 -0.57
CA VAL A 291 -17.32 9.93 -0.66
C VAL A 291 -16.22 10.99 -0.71
N GLY A 292 -16.37 11.99 -1.56
CA GLY A 292 -15.42 13.07 -1.72
C GLY A 292 -15.23 13.92 -0.46
N GLU A 293 -16.32 14.26 0.23
CA GLU A 293 -16.25 15.01 1.48
C GLU A 293 -15.53 14.21 2.57
N MET A 294 -15.76 12.89 2.68
CA MET A 294 -15.01 12.02 3.60
C MET A 294 -13.51 11.98 3.24
N MET A 295 -13.15 11.97 1.95
CA MET A 295 -11.75 12.08 1.53
C MET A 295 -11.09 13.38 2.01
N TYR A 296 -11.78 14.52 1.93
CA TYR A 296 -11.27 15.78 2.45
C TYR A 296 -11.13 15.80 3.96
N GLN A 297 -12.07 15.19 4.69
CA GLN A 297 -11.97 15.07 6.16
C GLN A 297 -10.78 14.17 6.56
N THR A 298 -10.56 13.08 5.83
CA THR A 298 -9.36 12.23 6.00
C THR A 298 -8.09 13.04 5.77
N HIS A 299 -8.01 13.83 4.69
CA HIS A 299 -6.84 14.68 4.45
C HIS A 299 -6.60 15.66 5.60
N PHE A 300 -7.64 16.34 6.08
CA PHE A 300 -7.53 17.23 7.24
C PHE A 300 -6.97 16.48 8.45
N GLY A 301 -7.49 15.30 8.76
CA GLY A 301 -6.99 14.46 9.85
C GLY A 301 -5.53 14.04 9.67
N MET A 302 -5.16 13.58 8.48
CA MET A 302 -3.78 13.20 8.15
C MET A 302 -2.81 14.37 8.23
N SER A 303 -3.23 15.56 7.78
CA SER A 303 -2.39 16.76 7.81
C SER A 303 -2.28 17.39 9.20
N ARG A 304 -3.37 17.45 9.98
CA ARG A 304 -3.44 18.25 11.20
C ARG A 304 -3.38 17.47 12.50
N LEU A 305 -3.93 16.25 12.52
CA LEU A 305 -3.99 15.44 13.73
C LEU A 305 -2.91 14.35 13.72
N TYR A 306 -2.70 13.75 12.56
CA TYR A 306 -1.74 12.65 12.39
C TYR A 306 -0.36 13.12 11.91
N GLU A 307 -0.29 14.32 11.31
CA GLU A 307 0.93 15.01 10.86
C GLU A 307 1.78 14.16 9.90
N VAL A 308 1.14 13.60 8.86
CA VAL A 308 1.78 12.81 7.81
C VAL A 308 1.68 13.46 6.42
N SER A 309 1.16 14.68 6.31
CA SER A 309 1.21 15.46 5.07
C SER A 309 2.50 16.25 4.95
N CYS A 310 2.68 16.90 3.81
CA CYS A 310 3.72 17.91 3.57
C CYS A 310 3.11 19.11 2.82
N GLU A 311 3.91 20.17 2.65
CA GLU A 311 3.44 21.41 2.02
C GLU A 311 2.90 21.17 0.61
N GLU A 312 3.56 20.34 -0.16
CA GLU A 312 3.21 19.99 -1.55
C GLU A 312 1.87 19.26 -1.62
N LEU A 313 1.64 18.28 -0.75
CA LEU A 313 0.39 17.52 -0.68
C LEU A 313 -0.77 18.38 -0.19
N ASP A 314 -0.54 19.22 0.83
CA ASP A 314 -1.51 20.20 1.32
C ASP A 314 -1.86 21.23 0.24
N PHE A 315 -0.89 21.63 -0.58
CA PHE A 315 -1.11 22.55 -1.70
C PHE A 315 -2.02 21.90 -2.76
N LEU A 316 -1.73 20.66 -3.17
CA LEU A 316 -2.54 19.92 -4.14
C LEU A 316 -3.98 19.73 -3.64
N ASN A 317 -4.16 19.36 -2.38
CA ASN A 317 -5.48 19.19 -1.79
C ASN A 317 -6.27 20.52 -1.73
N LYS A 318 -5.63 21.63 -1.32
CA LYS A 318 -6.26 22.96 -1.32
C LYS A 318 -6.65 23.41 -2.71
N LEU A 319 -5.80 23.13 -3.72
CA LEU A 319 -6.10 23.44 -5.10
C LEU A 319 -7.28 22.61 -5.61
N ALA A 320 -7.32 21.32 -5.31
CA ALA A 320 -8.44 20.44 -5.65
C ALA A 320 -9.75 20.97 -5.06
N ARG A 321 -9.76 21.36 -3.79
CA ARG A 321 -10.93 21.96 -3.12
C ARG A 321 -11.38 23.26 -3.78
N LYS A 322 -10.41 24.15 -4.12
CA LYS A 322 -10.68 25.43 -4.79
C LYS A 322 -11.28 25.27 -6.19
N MET A 323 -10.98 24.16 -6.86
CA MET A 323 -11.45 23.82 -8.20
C MET A 323 -12.69 22.91 -8.20
N ASP A 324 -13.35 22.75 -7.07
CA ASP A 324 -14.56 21.91 -6.92
C ASP A 324 -14.34 20.44 -7.34
N VAL A 325 -13.11 19.92 -7.16
CA VAL A 325 -12.84 18.48 -7.28
C VAL A 325 -13.61 17.76 -6.19
N THR A 326 -14.32 16.70 -6.56
CA THR A 326 -15.25 16.00 -5.67
C THR A 326 -14.57 15.48 -4.39
N GLY A 327 -13.37 14.91 -4.49
CA GLY A 327 -12.59 14.45 -3.33
C GLY A 327 -11.10 14.47 -3.58
N SER A 328 -10.31 14.79 -2.55
CA SER A 328 -8.84 14.78 -2.63
C SER A 328 -8.25 14.51 -1.25
N ARG A 329 -7.21 13.67 -1.18
CA ARG A 329 -6.46 13.40 0.05
C ARG A 329 -5.07 12.85 -0.21
N VAL A 330 -4.20 12.93 0.79
CA VAL A 330 -2.93 12.18 0.83
C VAL A 330 -3.22 10.68 0.77
N MET A 331 -2.48 9.92 -0.02
CA MET A 331 -2.62 8.48 -0.15
C MET A 331 -1.40 7.74 0.43
N GLY A 332 -1.65 6.58 1.05
CA GLY A 332 -0.62 5.76 1.68
C GLY A 332 -0.14 6.32 3.01
N GLY A 333 1.07 5.98 3.40
CA GLY A 333 1.65 6.40 4.69
C GLY A 333 1.93 7.88 4.83
N GLY A 334 1.83 8.65 3.77
CA GLY A 334 2.16 10.09 3.77
C GLY A 334 3.66 10.37 3.70
N PHE A 335 4.06 11.52 4.24
CA PHE A 335 5.43 12.05 4.20
C PHE A 335 5.96 12.33 2.78
N GLY A 336 5.09 12.58 1.83
CA GLY A 336 5.33 12.71 0.39
C GLY A 336 4.47 11.75 -0.42
N GLY A 337 4.87 11.46 -1.66
CA GLY A 337 4.10 10.65 -2.60
C GLY A 337 2.90 11.39 -3.18
N CYS A 338 1.75 10.72 -3.29
CA CYS A 338 0.60 11.20 -4.05
C CYS A 338 -0.53 11.78 -3.21
N THR A 339 -1.31 12.69 -3.84
CA THR A 339 -2.73 12.82 -3.56
C THR A 339 -3.53 11.86 -4.45
N ILE A 340 -4.59 11.24 -3.90
CA ILE A 340 -5.64 10.57 -4.67
C ILE A 340 -6.83 11.50 -4.81
N ASN A 341 -7.32 11.65 -6.04
CA ASN A 341 -8.37 12.62 -6.36
C ASN A 341 -9.50 11.93 -7.10
N LEU A 342 -10.73 12.13 -6.64
CA LEU A 342 -11.97 11.73 -7.31
C LEU A 342 -12.48 12.92 -8.11
N VAL A 343 -12.37 12.86 -9.43
CA VAL A 343 -12.56 14.01 -10.31
C VAL A 343 -13.67 13.72 -11.31
N LYS A 344 -14.63 14.66 -11.48
CA LYS A 344 -15.64 14.59 -12.54
C LYS A 344 -14.96 14.62 -13.92
N ASN A 345 -15.48 13.83 -14.86
CA ASN A 345 -14.90 13.71 -16.18
C ASN A 345 -14.73 15.05 -16.90
N GLU A 346 -15.74 15.94 -16.78
CA GLU A 346 -15.71 17.28 -17.38
C GLU A 346 -14.67 18.21 -16.76
N LEU A 347 -14.25 17.97 -15.52
CA LEU A 347 -13.28 18.79 -14.81
C LEU A 347 -11.84 18.26 -14.97
N TYR A 348 -11.68 17.01 -15.38
CA TYR A 348 -10.42 16.28 -15.33
C TYR A 348 -9.26 17.03 -16.00
N ASP A 349 -9.39 17.39 -17.28
CA ASP A 349 -8.31 18.04 -18.03
C ASP A 349 -7.95 19.41 -17.44
N THR A 350 -8.97 20.18 -17.04
CA THR A 350 -8.77 21.51 -16.42
C THR A 350 -8.04 21.38 -15.09
N PHE A 351 -8.46 20.43 -14.25
CA PHE A 351 -7.83 20.19 -12.95
C PHE A 351 -6.38 19.73 -13.08
N VAL A 352 -6.13 18.70 -13.90
CA VAL A 352 -4.78 18.16 -14.08
C VAL A 352 -3.82 19.20 -14.63
N ASN A 353 -4.21 19.92 -15.69
CA ASN A 353 -3.37 20.95 -16.30
C ASN A 353 -3.07 22.09 -15.30
N THR A 354 -4.08 22.53 -14.55
CA THR A 354 -3.91 23.59 -13.54
C THR A 354 -3.03 23.12 -12.40
N ALA A 355 -3.22 21.89 -11.91
CA ALA A 355 -2.41 21.33 -10.85
C ALA A 355 -0.94 21.23 -11.24
N VAL A 356 -0.65 20.71 -12.45
CA VAL A 356 0.73 20.63 -12.95
C VAL A 356 1.35 22.02 -13.09
N ALA A 357 0.64 23.00 -13.69
CA ALA A 357 1.16 24.33 -13.92
C ALA A 357 1.45 25.06 -12.59
N GLN A 358 0.45 25.16 -11.68
CA GLN A 358 0.58 25.90 -10.42
C GLN A 358 1.54 25.22 -9.43
N PHE A 359 1.59 23.88 -9.41
CA PHE A 359 2.55 23.15 -8.61
C PHE A 359 3.99 23.43 -9.10
N THR A 360 4.21 23.36 -10.44
CA THR A 360 5.51 23.63 -11.02
C THR A 360 5.97 25.07 -10.76
N GLU A 361 5.06 26.03 -10.89
CA GLU A 361 5.34 27.44 -10.57
C GLU A 361 5.76 27.62 -9.11
N LYS A 362 5.06 26.94 -8.18
CA LYS A 362 5.32 27.11 -6.75
C LYS A 362 6.55 26.36 -6.25
N PHE A 363 6.77 25.12 -6.71
CA PHE A 363 7.80 24.22 -6.15
C PHE A 363 9.02 24.02 -7.05
N GLY A 364 9.01 24.58 -8.28
CA GLY A 364 10.16 24.54 -9.20
C GLY A 364 10.37 23.21 -9.90
N HIS A 365 9.48 22.23 -9.72
CA HIS A 365 9.48 20.96 -10.46
C HIS A 365 8.05 20.50 -10.76
N ALA A 366 7.87 19.74 -11.84
CA ALA A 366 6.56 19.24 -12.21
C ALA A 366 6.16 18.01 -11.36
N PRO A 367 4.91 17.92 -10.90
CA PRO A 367 4.38 16.71 -10.33
C PRO A 367 4.14 15.68 -11.44
N LYS A 368 4.04 14.39 -11.07
CA LYS A 368 3.64 13.35 -12.02
C LYS A 368 2.16 13.02 -11.85
N VAL A 369 1.52 12.66 -12.94
CA VAL A 369 0.08 12.33 -12.97
C VAL A 369 -0.10 10.90 -13.42
N TYR A 370 -0.88 10.12 -12.66
CA TYR A 370 -1.19 8.74 -12.97
C TYR A 370 -2.70 8.52 -12.95
N ASN A 371 -3.23 7.97 -14.03
CA ASN A 371 -4.60 7.47 -14.05
C ASN A 371 -4.65 6.12 -13.34
N VAL A 372 -5.73 5.86 -12.61
CA VAL A 372 -5.90 4.62 -11.85
C VAL A 372 -6.97 3.76 -12.52
N VAL A 373 -6.61 2.51 -12.79
CA VAL A 373 -7.55 1.46 -13.20
C VAL A 373 -7.51 0.36 -12.15
N ILE A 374 -8.67 0.03 -11.57
CA ILE A 374 -8.77 -1.05 -10.58
C ILE A 374 -8.65 -2.39 -11.29
N SER A 375 -7.68 -3.20 -10.89
CA SER A 375 -7.20 -4.39 -11.58
C SER A 375 -7.19 -5.64 -10.68
N ASP A 376 -6.79 -6.77 -11.27
CA ASP A 376 -6.60 -8.01 -10.52
C ASP A 376 -5.28 -8.01 -9.74
N GLY A 377 -5.26 -8.71 -8.61
CA GLY A 377 -4.08 -8.92 -7.79
C GLY A 377 -3.12 -9.97 -8.36
N ALA A 378 -2.47 -10.73 -7.45
CA ALA A 378 -1.45 -11.72 -7.81
C ALA A 378 -2.01 -12.83 -8.70
N ARG A 379 -1.28 -13.15 -9.79
CA ARG A 379 -1.68 -14.11 -10.82
C ARG A 379 -0.51 -14.66 -11.62
N LYS A 380 -0.69 -15.82 -12.22
CA LYS A 380 0.16 -16.38 -13.30
C LYS A 380 -0.30 -15.82 -14.65
N LEU A 381 0.63 -15.57 -15.60
CA LEU A 381 0.36 -14.89 -16.88
C LEU A 381 0.59 -15.82 -18.10
#